data_958767c5e9b13c4da95541c54777b5a8
#
_entry.id   958767c5e9b13c4da95541c54777b5a8
#
_cell.length_a   1.000
_cell.length_b   1.000
_cell.length_c   1.000
_cell.angle_alpha   90.00
_cell.angle_beta   90.00
_cell.angle_gamma   90.00
#
_symmetry.space_group_name_H-M   'P 1'
#
loop_
_entity.id
_entity.type
_entity.pdbx_description
1 polymer ?
#
loop_
_entity_poly.entity_id
_entity_poly.type
_entity_poly.pdbx_seq_one_letter_code
_entity_poly.pdbx_strand_id
1 'polypeptide(L)'
;MLSWDRFVYFFPQIIVKFPVTLQIVLVSFFSGAILGCVLAWIRIKKIPVLNQLAAVYISYIRCTPVICQMFVVYFGMPVLLGAMGINTAGIDRILYLHIAYGLNNAGFMGEMIRASIEAVPAGQTEAGMSVGLKGYQTMLHIVAPQAVRIALPMIGTLFVYSFQSTALAYMVGVIDMIGKTRSLGTLTGHTLEGYICCALVFAVISLVLEFVFNQMNKRLDFGKSGMPNMSKRKRVIQI
;
A
#
# COMPACT_ATOMS: atom_id res chain seq x y z
N MET A 1 22.51 -29.71 -7.81
CA MET A 1 21.52 -29.88 -8.89
C MET A 1 20.16 -29.52 -8.33
N LEU A 2 19.39 -28.70 -9.04
CA LEU A 2 17.98 -28.38 -8.72
C LEU A 2 17.17 -29.69 -8.74
N SER A 3 16.51 -30.04 -7.65
CA SER A 3 15.69 -31.25 -7.55
C SER A 3 14.20 -30.90 -7.50
N TRP A 4 13.40 -31.50 -8.39
CA TRP A 4 11.96 -31.28 -8.43
C TRP A 4 11.25 -31.68 -7.13
N ASP A 5 11.70 -32.76 -6.49
CA ASP A 5 11.17 -33.23 -5.21
C ASP A 5 11.23 -32.15 -4.11
N ARG A 6 12.23 -31.29 -4.17
CA ARG A 6 12.36 -30.19 -3.20
C ARG A 6 11.31 -29.10 -3.41
N PHE A 7 10.94 -28.80 -4.65
CA PHE A 7 9.83 -27.85 -4.91
C PHE A 7 8.51 -28.37 -4.34
N VAL A 8 8.20 -29.65 -4.57
CA VAL A 8 7.00 -30.28 -4.02
C VAL A 8 7.01 -30.27 -2.49
N TYR A 9 8.18 -30.44 -1.87
CA TYR A 9 8.35 -30.37 -0.42
C TYR A 9 8.20 -28.94 0.14
N PHE A 10 8.78 -27.94 -0.51
CA PHE A 10 8.78 -26.57 -0.02
C PHE A 10 7.41 -25.87 -0.18
N PHE A 11 6.73 -26.09 -1.30
CA PHE A 11 5.49 -25.39 -1.65
C PHE A 11 4.44 -25.39 -0.53
N PRO A 12 3.96 -26.56 -0.02
CA PRO A 12 2.93 -26.59 1.01
C PRO A 12 3.37 -25.93 2.32
N GLN A 13 4.66 -26.03 2.67
CA GLN A 13 5.19 -25.44 3.89
C GLN A 13 5.30 -23.93 3.85
N ILE A 14 5.56 -23.35 2.65
CA ILE A 14 5.59 -21.92 2.43
C ILE A 14 4.17 -21.36 2.45
N ILE A 15 3.22 -22.02 1.75
CA ILE A 15 1.86 -21.53 1.63
C ILE A 15 1.10 -21.55 2.98
N VAL A 16 1.44 -22.47 3.90
CA VAL A 16 0.89 -22.47 5.27
C VAL A 16 1.14 -21.16 6.01
N LYS A 17 2.19 -20.40 5.63
CA LYS A 17 2.50 -19.07 6.22
C LYS A 17 1.84 -17.90 5.49
N PHE A 18 1.13 -18.14 4.41
CA PHE A 18 0.36 -17.13 3.70
C PHE A 18 -0.61 -16.33 4.59
N PRO A 19 -1.36 -16.94 5.54
CA PRO A 19 -2.23 -16.18 6.44
C PRO A 19 -1.48 -15.13 7.27
N VAL A 20 -0.25 -15.41 7.71
CA VAL A 20 0.57 -14.42 8.46
C VAL A 20 0.96 -13.25 7.54
N THR A 21 1.42 -13.56 6.33
CA THR A 21 1.71 -12.54 5.31
C THR A 21 0.48 -11.69 5.00
N LEU A 22 -0.67 -12.33 4.79
CA LEU A 22 -1.92 -11.65 4.49
C LEU A 22 -2.40 -10.77 5.65
N GLN A 23 -2.27 -11.23 6.89
CA GLN A 23 -2.59 -10.45 8.08
C GLN A 23 -1.74 -9.17 8.14
N ILE A 24 -0.42 -9.29 7.93
CA ILE A 24 0.47 -8.12 7.92
C ILE A 24 0.00 -7.11 6.87
N VAL A 25 -0.28 -7.56 5.66
CA VAL A 25 -0.75 -6.69 4.57
C VAL A 25 -2.07 -6.02 4.92
N LEU A 26 -3.09 -6.80 5.28
CA LEU A 26 -4.44 -6.26 5.49
C LEU A 26 -4.47 -5.26 6.64
N VAL A 27 -3.91 -5.61 7.81
CA VAL A 27 -3.91 -4.70 8.96
C VAL A 27 -3.15 -3.42 8.65
N SER A 28 -1.95 -3.52 8.04
CA SER A 28 -1.14 -2.35 7.70
C SER A 28 -1.77 -1.50 6.59
N PHE A 29 -2.42 -2.13 5.62
CA PHE A 29 -3.06 -1.43 4.52
C PHE A 29 -4.29 -0.65 4.97
N PHE A 30 -5.17 -1.26 5.75
CA PHE A 30 -6.37 -0.59 6.23
C PHE A 30 -6.06 0.49 7.28
N SER A 31 -5.15 0.24 8.21
CA SER A 31 -4.69 1.28 9.15
C SER A 31 -4.00 2.44 8.40
N GLY A 32 -3.19 2.12 7.40
CA GLY A 32 -2.56 3.10 6.51
C GLY A 32 -3.58 3.90 5.70
N ALA A 33 -4.67 3.26 5.22
CA ALA A 33 -5.74 3.95 4.51
C ALA A 33 -6.46 4.97 5.40
N ILE A 34 -6.80 4.60 6.63
CA ILE A 34 -7.44 5.51 7.58
C ILE A 34 -6.54 6.72 7.86
N LEU A 35 -5.28 6.50 8.23
CA LEU A 35 -4.32 7.57 8.47
C LEU A 35 -4.03 8.39 7.21
N GLY A 36 -3.96 7.76 6.04
CA GLY A 36 -3.79 8.41 4.75
C GLY A 36 -4.95 9.35 4.41
N CYS A 37 -6.19 8.97 4.69
CA CYS A 37 -7.35 9.86 4.54
C CYS A 37 -7.23 11.10 5.43
N VAL A 38 -6.78 10.94 6.67
CA VAL A 38 -6.56 12.07 7.60
C VAL A 38 -5.46 12.99 7.07
N LEU A 39 -4.34 12.43 6.62
CA LEU A 39 -3.24 13.20 6.03
C LEU A 39 -3.68 13.96 4.78
N ALA A 40 -4.41 13.30 3.87
CA ALA A 40 -4.95 13.94 2.68
C ALA A 40 -5.89 15.09 3.03
N TRP A 41 -6.78 14.90 4.00
CA TRP A 41 -7.70 15.94 4.48
C TRP A 41 -6.95 17.15 5.04
N ILE A 42 -5.93 16.94 5.91
CA ILE A 42 -5.08 18.00 6.45
C ILE A 42 -4.41 18.80 5.33
N ARG A 43 -3.87 18.08 4.33
CA ARG A 43 -3.17 18.67 3.19
C ARG A 43 -4.09 19.46 2.27
N ILE A 44 -5.29 18.95 1.98
CA ILE A 44 -6.29 19.62 1.13
C ILE A 44 -6.84 20.88 1.81
N LYS A 45 -7.11 20.79 3.12
CA LYS A 45 -7.60 21.93 3.90
C LYS A 45 -6.50 22.95 4.25
N LYS A 46 -5.24 22.62 3.98
CA LYS A 46 -4.07 23.46 4.30
C LYS A 46 -4.07 23.94 5.76
N ILE A 47 -4.42 23.03 6.69
CA ILE A 47 -4.53 23.37 8.12
C ILE A 47 -3.16 23.87 8.60
N PRO A 48 -3.06 25.10 9.16
CA PRO A 48 -1.78 25.66 9.59
C PRO A 48 -1.01 24.71 10.50
N VAL A 49 0.31 24.68 10.41
CA VAL A 49 1.24 23.80 11.12
C VAL A 49 1.08 22.34 10.73
N LEU A 50 -0.13 21.74 10.86
CA LEU A 50 -0.39 20.32 10.52
C LEU A 50 -0.11 20.02 9.04
N ASN A 51 -0.40 20.96 8.13
CA ASN A 51 -0.08 20.81 6.72
C ASN A 51 1.42 20.68 6.48
N GLN A 52 2.25 21.45 7.19
CA GLN A 52 3.70 21.39 7.07
C GLN A 52 4.23 20.07 7.65
N LEU A 53 3.77 19.68 8.85
CA LEU A 53 4.14 18.42 9.48
C LEU A 53 3.76 17.21 8.62
N ALA A 54 2.55 17.20 8.07
CA ALA A 54 2.09 16.15 7.15
C ALA A 54 2.96 16.12 5.87
N ALA A 55 3.37 17.28 5.33
CA ALA A 55 4.25 17.35 4.17
C ALA A 55 5.62 16.74 4.45
N VAL A 56 6.23 17.09 5.58
CA VAL A 56 7.54 16.56 6.01
C VAL A 56 7.44 15.05 6.21
N TYR A 57 6.41 14.58 6.90
CA TYR A 57 6.17 13.16 7.12
C TYR A 57 6.01 12.39 5.80
N ILE A 58 5.14 12.85 4.90
CA ILE A 58 4.93 12.21 3.59
C ILE A 58 6.23 12.19 2.78
N SER A 59 7.00 13.28 2.81
CA SER A 59 8.30 13.36 2.12
C SER A 59 9.29 12.36 2.73
N TYR A 60 9.38 12.27 4.05
CA TYR A 60 10.23 11.29 4.74
C TYR A 60 9.88 9.86 4.31
N ILE A 61 8.58 9.49 4.37
CA ILE A 61 8.12 8.15 3.99
C ILE A 61 8.48 7.81 2.54
N ARG A 62 8.35 8.77 1.63
CA ARG A 62 8.59 8.54 0.19
C ARG A 62 10.06 8.57 -0.21
N CYS A 63 10.91 9.20 0.60
CA CYS A 63 12.33 9.34 0.34
C CYS A 63 13.21 8.32 1.06
N THR A 64 12.63 7.50 1.97
CA THR A 64 13.40 6.51 2.74
C THR A 64 12.97 5.07 2.40
N PRO A 65 13.91 4.11 2.39
CA PRO A 65 13.57 2.70 2.19
C PRO A 65 12.66 2.18 3.32
N VAL A 66 11.65 1.39 2.97
CA VAL A 66 10.71 0.80 3.94
C VAL A 66 11.41 -0.04 5.02
N ILE A 67 12.51 -0.70 4.68
CA ILE A 67 13.32 -1.48 5.64
C ILE A 67 13.91 -0.59 6.75
N CYS A 68 14.38 0.61 6.41
CA CYS A 68 14.89 1.56 7.40
C CYS A 68 13.76 2.04 8.32
N GLN A 69 12.60 2.36 7.76
CA GLN A 69 11.41 2.74 8.54
C GLN A 69 10.98 1.61 9.49
N MET A 70 10.98 0.37 9.00
CA MET A 70 10.67 -0.81 9.80
C MET A 70 11.63 -0.96 10.99
N PHE A 71 12.93 -0.79 10.79
CA PHE A 71 13.92 -0.87 11.87
C PHE A 71 13.81 0.30 12.84
N VAL A 72 13.52 1.52 12.36
CA VAL A 72 13.26 2.68 13.25
C VAL A 72 12.08 2.41 14.18
N VAL A 73 10.99 1.84 13.66
CA VAL A 73 9.83 1.49 14.49
C VAL A 73 10.17 0.31 15.42
N TYR A 74 10.77 -0.74 14.90
CA TYR A 74 11.03 -1.97 15.66
C TYR A 74 12.01 -1.76 16.81
N PHE A 75 13.10 -1.01 16.61
CA PHE A 75 14.09 -0.73 17.64
C PHE A 75 13.80 0.56 18.42
N GLY A 76 13.26 1.58 17.77
CA GLY A 76 13.03 2.89 18.40
C GLY A 76 11.79 2.92 19.29
N MET A 77 10.71 2.26 18.89
CA MET A 77 9.46 2.29 19.66
C MET A 77 9.61 1.70 21.09
N PRO A 78 10.30 0.54 21.30
CA PRO A 78 10.57 0.04 22.65
C PRO A 78 11.36 1.03 23.50
N VAL A 79 12.33 1.73 22.92
CA VAL A 79 13.11 2.75 23.63
C VAL A 79 12.24 3.92 24.07
N LEU A 80 11.39 4.43 23.17
CA LEU A 80 10.47 5.52 23.47
C LEU A 80 9.44 5.13 24.55
N LEU A 81 8.83 3.95 24.41
CA LEU A 81 7.85 3.45 25.38
C LEU A 81 8.50 3.16 26.75
N GLY A 82 9.73 2.60 26.73
CA GLY A 82 10.51 2.38 27.96
C GLY A 82 10.85 3.68 28.69
N ALA A 83 11.17 4.75 27.98
CA ALA A 83 11.38 6.08 28.55
C ALA A 83 10.11 6.65 29.22
N MET A 84 8.92 6.21 28.76
CA MET A 84 7.62 6.55 29.35
C MET A 84 7.20 5.59 30.48
N GLY A 85 8.07 4.64 30.89
CA GLY A 85 7.79 3.65 31.92
C GLY A 85 6.92 2.46 31.48
N ILE A 86 6.70 2.30 30.16
CA ILE A 86 5.90 1.21 29.60
C ILE A 86 6.80 0.02 29.31
N ASN A 87 6.50 -1.14 29.92
CA ASN A 87 7.23 -2.37 29.64
C ASN A 87 6.81 -2.95 28.29
N THR A 88 7.77 -3.12 27.40
CA THR A 88 7.55 -3.62 26.03
C THR A 88 7.94 -5.09 25.85
N ALA A 89 8.43 -5.78 26.88
CA ALA A 89 8.96 -7.15 26.80
C ALA A 89 7.92 -8.20 26.33
N GLY A 90 6.61 -7.94 26.53
CA GLY A 90 5.51 -8.82 26.11
C GLY A 90 4.84 -8.43 24.78
N ILE A 91 5.32 -7.39 24.11
CA ILE A 91 4.70 -6.93 22.86
C ILE A 91 5.12 -7.84 21.71
N ASP A 92 4.14 -8.38 20.98
CA ASP A 92 4.39 -9.21 19.81
C ASP A 92 5.11 -8.38 18.71
N ARG A 93 6.14 -8.98 18.13
CA ARG A 93 6.93 -8.39 17.03
C ARG A 93 6.06 -8.00 15.83
N ILE A 94 4.99 -8.75 15.58
CA ILE A 94 4.06 -8.49 14.48
C ILE A 94 3.37 -7.13 14.62
N LEU A 95 3.14 -6.65 15.86
CA LEU A 95 2.55 -5.33 16.11
C LEU A 95 3.45 -4.21 15.60
N TYR A 96 4.76 -4.29 15.83
CA TYR A 96 5.71 -3.31 15.30
C TYR A 96 5.70 -3.28 13.77
N LEU A 97 5.52 -4.44 13.12
CA LEU A 97 5.37 -4.51 11.67
C LEU A 97 4.08 -3.85 11.20
N HIS A 98 2.95 -4.09 11.88
CA HIS A 98 1.68 -3.44 11.54
C HIS A 98 1.81 -1.91 11.62
N ILE A 99 2.49 -1.40 12.65
CA ILE A 99 2.73 0.04 12.79
C ILE A 99 3.66 0.55 11.70
N ALA A 100 4.80 -0.11 11.47
CA ALA A 100 5.78 0.33 10.48
C ALA A 100 5.20 0.38 9.07
N TYR A 101 4.58 -0.72 8.63
CA TYR A 101 3.94 -0.78 7.31
C TYR A 101 2.67 0.06 7.22
N GLY A 102 1.92 0.21 8.32
CA GLY A 102 0.76 1.10 8.39
C GLY A 102 1.17 2.56 8.19
N LEU A 103 2.22 3.02 8.86
CA LEU A 103 2.79 4.34 8.65
C LEU A 103 3.32 4.51 7.22
N ASN A 104 4.04 3.52 6.70
CA ASN A 104 4.51 3.57 5.31
C ASN A 104 3.34 3.73 4.33
N ASN A 105 2.32 2.89 4.42
CA ASN A 105 1.12 2.96 3.59
C ASN A 105 0.37 4.29 3.75
N ALA A 106 0.30 4.85 4.96
CA ALA A 106 -0.35 6.14 5.23
C ALA A 106 0.29 7.29 4.45
N GLY A 107 1.62 7.34 4.39
CA GLY A 107 2.34 8.36 3.63
C GLY A 107 2.05 8.29 2.13
N PHE A 108 2.08 7.09 1.54
CA PHE A 108 1.75 6.89 0.13
C PHE A 108 0.28 7.16 -0.16
N MET A 109 -0.65 6.61 0.64
CA MET A 109 -2.09 6.80 0.44
C MET A 109 -2.51 8.26 0.63
N GLY A 110 -1.95 8.96 1.62
CA GLY A 110 -2.25 10.37 1.86
C GLY A 110 -1.98 11.23 0.62
N GLU A 111 -0.85 11.01 -0.02
CA GLU A 111 -0.49 11.74 -1.25
C GLU A 111 -1.33 11.28 -2.45
N MET A 112 -1.58 9.97 -2.61
CA MET A 112 -2.42 9.43 -3.68
C MET A 112 -3.84 9.97 -3.60
N ILE A 113 -4.46 9.98 -2.43
CA ILE A 113 -5.82 10.49 -2.21
C ILE A 113 -5.86 12.00 -2.51
N ARG A 114 -4.89 12.78 -1.98
CA ARG A 114 -4.78 14.21 -2.23
C ARG A 114 -4.68 14.50 -3.73
N ALA A 115 -3.73 13.86 -4.41
CA ALA A 115 -3.51 14.05 -5.84
C ALA A 115 -4.72 13.65 -6.68
N SER A 116 -5.45 12.59 -6.30
CA SER A 116 -6.64 12.15 -7.00
C SER A 116 -7.81 13.13 -6.84
N ILE A 117 -7.96 13.75 -5.68
CA ILE A 117 -8.97 14.79 -5.45
C ILE A 117 -8.63 16.06 -6.25
N GLU A 118 -7.37 16.47 -6.26
CA GLU A 118 -6.91 17.64 -7.02
C GLU A 118 -6.94 17.41 -8.54
N ALA A 119 -6.90 16.17 -9.00
CA ALA A 119 -7.03 15.82 -10.42
C ALA A 119 -8.45 15.94 -10.96
N VAL A 120 -9.47 16.04 -10.10
CA VAL A 120 -10.85 16.30 -10.53
C VAL A 120 -10.95 17.76 -11.00
N PRO A 121 -11.47 18.03 -12.21
CA PRO A 121 -11.54 19.40 -12.73
C PRO A 121 -12.33 20.33 -11.80
N ALA A 122 -11.82 21.54 -11.54
CA ALA A 122 -12.45 22.53 -10.64
C ALA A 122 -13.87 22.87 -11.05
N GLY A 123 -14.17 22.87 -12.36
CA GLY A 123 -15.52 23.09 -12.88
C GLY A 123 -16.58 22.11 -12.35
N GLN A 124 -16.17 20.89 -11.91
CA GLN A 124 -17.09 19.94 -11.26
C GLN A 124 -17.56 20.47 -9.88
N THR A 125 -16.65 21.09 -9.16
CA THR A 125 -16.98 21.73 -7.87
C THR A 125 -17.82 22.96 -8.07
N GLU A 126 -17.48 23.79 -9.05
CA GLU A 126 -18.24 25.01 -9.40
C GLU A 126 -19.67 24.67 -9.86
N ALA A 127 -19.82 23.69 -10.74
CA ALA A 127 -21.12 23.22 -11.20
C ALA A 127 -21.99 22.71 -10.04
N GLY A 128 -21.41 21.93 -9.12
CA GLY A 128 -22.13 21.47 -7.93
C GLY A 128 -22.63 22.61 -7.05
N MET A 129 -21.80 23.63 -6.83
CA MET A 129 -22.19 24.81 -6.05
C MET A 129 -23.24 25.66 -6.78
N SER A 130 -23.20 25.77 -8.11
CA SER A 130 -24.16 26.53 -8.92
C SER A 130 -25.59 25.97 -8.85
N VAL A 131 -25.72 24.65 -8.61
CA VAL A 131 -27.05 24.02 -8.39
C VAL A 131 -27.46 23.99 -6.92
N GLY A 132 -26.77 24.75 -6.05
CA GLY A 132 -27.13 24.93 -4.64
C GLY A 132 -26.57 23.87 -3.68
N LEU A 133 -25.68 22.98 -4.12
CA LEU A 133 -25.00 22.01 -3.22
C LEU A 133 -24.03 22.73 -2.29
N LYS A 134 -24.05 22.37 -1.02
CA LYS A 134 -23.03 22.82 -0.06
C LYS A 134 -21.67 22.15 -0.38
N GLY A 135 -20.56 22.77 -0.02
CA GLY A 135 -19.22 22.27 -0.34
C GLY A 135 -18.98 20.81 0.06
N TYR A 136 -19.47 20.36 1.24
CA TYR A 136 -19.35 18.97 1.65
C TYR A 136 -20.22 18.02 0.79
N GLN A 137 -21.40 18.47 0.33
CA GLN A 137 -22.26 17.70 -0.57
C GLN A 137 -21.62 17.55 -1.94
N THR A 138 -21.05 18.64 -2.47
CA THR A 138 -20.29 18.63 -3.72
C THR A 138 -19.08 17.68 -3.60
N MET A 139 -18.35 17.75 -2.49
CA MET A 139 -17.24 16.82 -2.24
C MET A 139 -17.70 15.37 -2.24
N LEU A 140 -18.75 15.04 -1.48
CA LEU A 140 -19.19 13.66 -1.29
C LEU A 140 -19.87 13.05 -2.54
N HIS A 141 -20.70 13.83 -3.24
CA HIS A 141 -21.53 13.30 -4.34
C HIS A 141 -20.91 13.49 -5.73
N ILE A 142 -20.01 14.46 -5.90
CA ILE A 142 -19.43 14.78 -7.21
C ILE A 142 -17.93 14.49 -7.25
N VAL A 143 -17.15 15.06 -6.33
CA VAL A 143 -15.68 14.99 -6.38
C VAL A 143 -15.16 13.63 -5.91
N ALA A 144 -15.59 13.16 -4.73
CA ALA A 144 -15.07 11.92 -4.15
C ALA A 144 -15.29 10.68 -5.03
N PRO A 145 -16.46 10.46 -5.66
CA PRO A 145 -16.62 9.31 -6.57
C PRO A 145 -15.68 9.36 -7.78
N GLN A 146 -15.39 10.54 -8.30
CA GLN A 146 -14.43 10.72 -9.40
C GLN A 146 -13.01 10.51 -8.92
N ALA A 147 -12.64 11.07 -7.76
CA ALA A 147 -11.32 10.90 -7.15
C ALA A 147 -11.02 9.43 -6.82
N VAL A 148 -11.99 8.66 -6.32
CA VAL A 148 -11.84 7.22 -6.06
C VAL A 148 -11.49 6.47 -7.34
N ARG A 149 -12.12 6.79 -8.47
CA ARG A 149 -11.80 6.16 -9.76
C ARG A 149 -10.37 6.45 -10.21
N ILE A 150 -9.90 7.68 -9.96
CA ILE A 150 -8.52 8.08 -10.28
C ILE A 150 -7.52 7.39 -9.33
N ALA A 151 -7.86 7.27 -8.04
CA ALA A 151 -7.01 6.67 -7.01
C ALA A 151 -6.88 5.14 -7.14
N LEU A 152 -7.94 4.45 -7.57
CA LEU A 152 -8.06 2.99 -7.48
C LEU A 152 -6.91 2.22 -8.18
N PRO A 153 -6.44 2.59 -9.39
CA PRO A 153 -5.28 1.93 -10.00
C PRO A 153 -4.01 2.05 -9.15
N MET A 154 -3.75 3.24 -8.59
CA MET A 154 -2.59 3.50 -7.74
C MET A 154 -2.69 2.75 -6.41
N ILE A 155 -3.89 2.69 -5.82
CA ILE A 155 -4.18 1.93 -4.60
C ILE A 155 -3.94 0.43 -4.82
N GLY A 156 -4.36 -0.11 -5.97
CA GLY A 156 -4.10 -1.50 -6.35
C GLY A 156 -2.60 -1.80 -6.44
N THR A 157 -1.84 -0.92 -7.10
CA THR A 157 -0.38 -1.04 -7.17
C THR A 157 0.27 -0.98 -5.79
N LEU A 158 -0.18 -0.08 -4.91
CA LEU A 158 0.32 0.03 -3.55
C LEU A 158 0.01 -1.24 -2.74
N PHE A 159 -1.16 -1.85 -2.94
CA PHE A 159 -1.53 -3.10 -2.25
C PHE A 159 -0.58 -4.25 -2.63
N VAL A 160 -0.31 -4.42 -3.93
CA VAL A 160 0.65 -5.43 -4.43
C VAL A 160 2.05 -5.14 -3.90
N TYR A 161 2.49 -3.88 -3.92
CA TYR A 161 3.76 -3.47 -3.33
C TYR A 161 3.84 -3.78 -1.83
N SER A 162 2.78 -3.50 -1.08
CA SER A 162 2.71 -3.81 0.36
C SER A 162 2.82 -5.32 0.61
N PHE A 163 2.17 -6.14 -0.22
CA PHE A 163 2.29 -7.59 -0.16
C PHE A 163 3.74 -8.06 -0.40
N GLN A 164 4.40 -7.54 -1.43
CA GLN A 164 5.80 -7.90 -1.72
C GLN A 164 6.76 -7.42 -0.61
N SER A 165 6.49 -6.25 -0.01
CA SER A 165 7.32 -5.67 1.05
C SER A 165 7.30 -6.48 2.35
N THR A 166 6.28 -7.34 2.57
CA THR A 166 6.25 -8.23 3.74
C THR A 166 7.43 -9.20 3.76
N ALA A 167 8.07 -9.45 2.62
CA ALA A 167 9.29 -10.24 2.53
C ALA A 167 10.41 -9.79 3.48
N LEU A 168 10.37 -8.56 3.97
CA LEU A 168 11.32 -8.02 4.95
C LEU A 168 10.97 -8.36 6.40
N ALA A 169 9.76 -8.88 6.69
CA ALA A 169 9.28 -9.17 8.04
C ALA A 169 10.15 -10.17 8.81
N TYR A 170 10.77 -11.10 8.11
CA TYR A 170 11.68 -12.08 8.73
C TYR A 170 12.91 -11.42 9.37
N MET A 171 13.32 -10.23 8.93
CA MET A 171 14.48 -9.52 9.48
C MET A 171 14.29 -9.08 10.94
N VAL A 172 13.05 -8.94 11.37
CA VAL A 172 12.67 -8.67 12.77
C VAL A 172 12.15 -9.92 13.50
N GLY A 173 12.35 -11.10 12.89
CA GLY A 173 12.07 -12.41 13.50
C GLY A 173 10.61 -12.85 13.39
N VAL A 174 9.80 -12.25 12.51
CA VAL A 174 8.46 -12.75 12.18
C VAL A 174 8.57 -13.80 11.08
N ILE A 175 8.02 -14.99 11.34
CA ILE A 175 8.08 -16.12 10.40
C ILE A 175 6.87 -16.06 9.47
N ASP A 176 6.99 -15.25 8.43
CA ASP A 176 6.10 -15.20 7.27
C ASP A 176 6.51 -16.24 6.20
N MET A 177 6.05 -16.10 4.95
CA MET A 177 6.42 -17.01 3.86
C MET A 177 7.94 -16.99 3.58
N ILE A 178 8.59 -15.82 3.57
CA ILE A 178 10.04 -15.69 3.37
C ILE A 178 10.81 -16.24 4.59
N GLY A 179 10.37 -15.93 5.80
CA GLY A 179 10.96 -16.45 7.03
C GLY A 179 10.92 -17.97 7.08
N LYS A 180 9.79 -18.59 6.67
CA LYS A 180 9.67 -20.05 6.56
C LYS A 180 10.58 -20.62 5.49
N THR A 181 10.67 -19.99 4.32
CA THR A 181 11.55 -20.39 3.23
C THR A 181 13.01 -20.42 3.69
N ARG A 182 13.47 -19.38 4.37
CA ARG A 182 14.82 -19.28 4.90
C ARG A 182 15.10 -20.38 5.93
N SER A 183 14.19 -20.57 6.88
CA SER A 183 14.32 -21.62 7.90
C SER A 183 14.46 -23.01 7.28
N LEU A 184 13.60 -23.34 6.31
CA LEU A 184 13.65 -24.62 5.61
C LEU A 184 14.91 -24.77 4.76
N GLY A 185 15.32 -23.71 4.04
CA GLY A 185 16.52 -23.72 3.22
C GLY A 185 17.79 -23.97 4.05
N THR A 186 17.88 -23.34 5.22
CA THR A 186 18.99 -23.56 6.15
C THR A 186 19.00 -24.99 6.73
N LEU A 187 17.84 -25.51 7.10
CA LEU A 187 17.70 -26.87 7.67
C LEU A 187 18.01 -27.97 6.66
N THR A 188 17.66 -27.78 5.41
CA THR A 188 17.79 -28.81 4.37
C THR A 188 19.03 -28.65 3.49
N GLY A 189 19.74 -27.54 3.57
CA GLY A 189 20.85 -27.19 2.66
C GLY A 189 20.39 -26.76 1.26
N HIS A 190 19.07 -26.65 1.00
CA HIS A 190 18.47 -26.32 -0.31
C HIS A 190 17.88 -24.91 -0.36
N THR A 191 18.70 -23.92 -0.03
CA THR A 191 18.27 -22.51 0.08
C THR A 191 17.81 -21.94 -1.27
N LEU A 192 18.49 -22.26 -2.36
CA LEU A 192 18.18 -21.74 -3.69
C LEU A 192 16.80 -22.22 -4.16
N GLU A 193 16.53 -23.52 -4.05
CA GLU A 193 15.25 -24.13 -4.43
C GLU A 193 14.09 -23.52 -3.62
N GLY A 194 14.31 -23.30 -2.31
CA GLY A 194 13.34 -22.64 -1.44
C GLY A 194 13.00 -21.24 -1.92
N TYR A 195 14.01 -20.41 -2.22
CA TYR A 195 13.76 -19.04 -2.71
C TYR A 195 13.14 -19.00 -4.09
N ILE A 196 13.50 -19.90 -5.02
CA ILE A 196 12.84 -20.00 -6.32
C ILE A 196 11.35 -20.36 -6.12
N CYS A 197 11.06 -21.37 -5.28
CA CYS A 197 9.69 -21.76 -4.97
C CYS A 197 8.89 -20.57 -4.38
N CYS A 198 9.46 -19.89 -3.41
CA CYS A 198 8.85 -18.72 -2.78
C CYS A 198 8.61 -17.58 -3.78
N ALA A 199 9.57 -17.29 -4.65
CA ALA A 199 9.43 -16.28 -5.69
C ALA A 199 8.28 -16.60 -6.65
N LEU A 200 8.11 -17.86 -7.04
CA LEU A 200 6.99 -18.30 -7.87
C LEU A 200 5.65 -18.12 -7.14
N VAL A 201 5.59 -18.47 -5.84
CA VAL A 201 4.37 -18.26 -5.02
C VAL A 201 4.03 -16.76 -4.94
N PHE A 202 5.00 -15.90 -4.65
CA PHE A 202 4.78 -14.44 -4.63
C PHE A 202 4.36 -13.90 -5.99
N ALA A 203 4.97 -14.37 -7.07
CA ALA A 203 4.62 -13.94 -8.44
C ALA A 203 3.17 -14.31 -8.77
N VAL A 204 2.75 -15.55 -8.52
CA VAL A 204 1.39 -16.00 -8.79
C VAL A 204 0.37 -15.20 -7.98
N ILE A 205 0.61 -15.01 -6.67
CA ILE A 205 -0.30 -14.23 -5.82
C ILE A 205 -0.35 -12.77 -6.28
N SER A 206 0.80 -12.15 -6.59
CA SER A 206 0.84 -10.77 -7.09
C SER A 206 0.06 -10.61 -8.41
N LEU A 207 0.20 -11.54 -9.35
CA LEU A 207 -0.55 -11.54 -10.61
C LEU A 207 -2.06 -11.68 -10.37
N VAL A 208 -2.48 -12.53 -9.45
CA VAL A 208 -3.90 -12.68 -9.07
C VAL A 208 -4.43 -11.38 -8.47
N LEU A 209 -3.69 -10.76 -7.56
CA LEU A 209 -4.06 -9.47 -6.94
C LEU A 209 -4.17 -8.37 -8.01
N GLU A 210 -3.18 -8.25 -8.88
CA GLU A 210 -3.17 -7.28 -9.98
C GLU A 210 -4.37 -7.50 -10.92
N PHE A 211 -4.66 -8.74 -11.29
CA PHE A 211 -5.84 -9.09 -12.09
C PHE A 211 -7.15 -8.65 -11.41
N VAL A 212 -7.30 -8.91 -10.11
CA VAL A 212 -8.49 -8.51 -9.34
C VAL A 212 -8.65 -6.98 -9.35
N PHE A 213 -7.58 -6.23 -9.05
CA PHE A 213 -7.63 -4.76 -9.08
C PHE A 213 -7.90 -4.22 -10.48
N ASN A 214 -7.34 -4.82 -11.53
CA ASN A 214 -7.62 -4.44 -12.91
C ASN A 214 -9.08 -4.67 -13.30
N GLN A 215 -9.71 -5.75 -12.82
CA GLN A 215 -11.14 -5.99 -13.04
C GLN A 215 -12.02 -4.99 -12.27
N MET A 216 -11.63 -4.64 -11.04
CA MET A 216 -12.32 -3.58 -10.29
C MET A 216 -12.23 -2.23 -11.01
N ASN A 217 -11.05 -1.87 -11.51
CA ASN A 217 -10.85 -0.66 -12.28
C ASN A 217 -11.74 -0.62 -13.53
N LYS A 218 -11.80 -1.72 -14.30
CA LYS A 218 -12.65 -1.80 -15.49
C LYS A 218 -14.13 -1.63 -15.15
N ARG A 219 -14.61 -2.17 -14.04
CA ARG A 219 -16.01 -2.03 -13.60
C ARG A 219 -16.37 -0.61 -13.18
N LEU A 220 -15.41 0.17 -12.68
CA LEU A 220 -15.62 1.56 -12.28
C LEU A 220 -15.40 2.57 -13.42
N ASP A 221 -14.84 2.13 -14.55
CA ASP A 221 -14.48 2.94 -15.71
C ASP A 221 -15.69 3.18 -16.69
N PHE A 222 -16.94 2.99 -16.22
CA PHE A 222 -18.17 3.21 -17.00
C PHE A 222 -18.34 4.63 -17.54
N GLY A 223 -17.38 5.54 -17.37
CA GLY A 223 -17.44 6.94 -17.76
C GLY A 223 -16.55 7.35 -18.93
N LYS A 224 -15.72 6.47 -19.50
CA LYS A 224 -14.85 6.83 -20.65
C LYS A 224 -15.59 6.97 -22.00
N SER A 225 -16.87 6.63 -22.08
CA SER A 225 -17.67 6.78 -23.29
C SER A 225 -17.95 8.24 -23.71
N GLY A 226 -17.57 9.22 -22.89
CA GLY A 226 -17.82 10.65 -23.15
C GLY A 226 -16.59 11.52 -23.34
N MET A 227 -15.36 11.03 -23.14
CA MET A 227 -14.16 11.82 -23.43
C MET A 227 -13.72 11.60 -24.89
N PRO A 228 -13.66 12.66 -25.73
CA PRO A 228 -13.11 12.52 -27.08
C PRO A 228 -11.66 12.02 -26.96
N ASN A 229 -11.37 10.94 -27.66
CA ASN A 229 -10.06 10.33 -27.73
C ASN A 229 -9.01 11.35 -28.22
N MET A 230 -8.31 11.98 -27.29
CA MET A 230 -7.29 13.02 -27.57
C MET A 230 -6.14 12.50 -28.45
N SER A 231 -5.98 11.18 -28.60
CA SER A 231 -4.98 10.62 -29.52
C SER A 231 -5.32 10.85 -30.98
N LYS A 232 -6.59 11.04 -31.32
CA LYS A 232 -7.02 11.36 -32.71
C LYS A 232 -6.83 12.84 -33.09
N ARG A 233 -6.67 13.75 -32.12
CA ARG A 233 -6.49 15.19 -32.40
C ARG A 233 -5.08 15.57 -32.86
N LYS A 234 -4.06 14.74 -32.59
CA LYS A 234 -2.69 15.02 -33.04
C LYS A 234 -2.43 14.73 -34.54
N ARG A 235 -3.37 14.11 -35.25
CA ARG A 235 -3.23 13.84 -36.70
C ARG A 235 -3.85 14.90 -37.63
N VAL A 236 -4.53 15.90 -37.08
CA VAL A 236 -5.22 16.94 -37.88
C VAL A 236 -4.45 18.26 -37.97
N ILE A 237 -3.33 18.41 -37.23
CA ILE A 237 -2.51 19.65 -37.24
C ILE A 237 -1.17 19.40 -37.95
N GLN A 238 -1.08 18.44 -38.87
CA GLN A 238 0.03 18.29 -39.80
C GLN A 238 -0.50 18.30 -41.25
N ILE A 239 -1.07 19.42 -41.68
CA ILE A 239 -1.18 19.85 -43.07
C ILE A 239 -0.81 21.32 -43.15
#